data_4eb7c5cc04d11e5db9815f3a4eec7ce7
#
_entry.id   4eb7c5cc04d11e5db9815f3a4eec7ce7
#
_cell.length_a   1.000
_cell.length_b   1.000
_cell.length_c   1.000
_cell.angle_alpha   90.00
_cell.angle_beta   90.00
_cell.angle_gamma   90.00
#
_symmetry.space_group_name_H-M   'P 1'
#
loop_
_entity.id
_entity.type
_entity.pdbx_description
1 polymer ?
#
loop_
_entity_poly.entity_id
_entity_poly.type
_entity_poly.pdbx_seq_one_letter_code
_entity_poly.pdbx_strand_id
1 'polypeptide(L)'
;MKYIVDKFGYKAIFDENNGYTLRMGENGQEIFWKESGPELLDVSITNYCERGCDFCYRSSNPNGNFMSVDLYKKILENAKKAGAFQIAIGGGNPNQHPFFIEFLKLTREYGIIPSYTTNGQGMTNEIYEASKKYAGAVAVSWYFPYDDAKKVIRNCHLYKIPVNIHFVLDAENVDDARELLNDECIENVNAIIFLSYKPVGDIKRKVLKGIPEVDKFIEELLQYERCQIGFDSCMISHLVKKNELINLCSIDYCEAGRFSAFISEEGNMYPCSFMCGAGFNGYSILNDSMENIWRTAKEFVDIRTTINLRQGKCLECNLYSLCHGGCPKFDINC
;
A
#
# COMPACT_ATOMS: atom_id res chain seq x y z
N MET A 1 -16.95 9.42 -9.56
CA MET A 1 -16.72 8.08 -10.11
C MET A 1 -16.00 8.17 -11.43
N LYS A 2 -14.95 7.40 -11.62
CA LYS A 2 -14.26 7.22 -12.91
C LYS A 2 -14.63 5.86 -13.48
N TYR A 3 -14.94 5.85 -14.79
CA TYR A 3 -15.14 4.62 -15.53
C TYR A 3 -13.95 4.43 -16.47
N ILE A 4 -13.33 3.27 -16.43
CA ILE A 4 -12.13 2.94 -17.19
C ILE A 4 -12.41 1.70 -18.02
N VAL A 5 -12.05 1.77 -19.29
CA VAL A 5 -12.03 0.63 -20.22
C VAL A 5 -10.68 0.65 -20.92
N ASP A 6 -9.99 -0.46 -20.93
CA ASP A 6 -8.72 -0.58 -21.66
C ASP A 6 -8.85 -1.40 -22.94
N LYS A 7 -7.78 -1.40 -23.74
CA LYS A 7 -7.70 -2.11 -25.03
C LYS A 7 -7.72 -3.64 -24.89
N PHE A 8 -7.61 -4.19 -23.68
CA PHE A 8 -7.58 -5.62 -23.38
C PHE A 8 -8.88 -6.13 -22.77
N GLY A 9 -9.95 -5.31 -22.79
CA GLY A 9 -11.26 -5.70 -22.27
C GLY A 9 -11.42 -5.52 -20.75
N TYR A 10 -10.42 -4.99 -20.05
CA TYR A 10 -10.52 -4.60 -18.66
C TYR A 10 -11.48 -3.42 -18.50
N LYS A 11 -12.37 -3.51 -17.51
CA LYS A 11 -13.29 -2.45 -17.12
C LYS A 11 -13.21 -2.23 -15.63
N ALA A 12 -13.20 -0.96 -15.20
CA ALA A 12 -13.28 -0.64 -13.77
C ALA A 12 -14.15 0.59 -13.52
N ILE A 13 -14.77 0.60 -12.35
CA ILE A 13 -15.40 1.77 -11.75
C ILE A 13 -14.60 2.10 -10.51
N PHE A 14 -14.14 3.35 -10.40
CA PHE A 14 -13.40 3.85 -9.25
C PHE A 14 -14.14 5.05 -8.65
N ASP A 15 -14.45 4.99 -7.34
CA ASP A 15 -15.02 6.11 -6.62
C ASP A 15 -13.93 6.90 -5.89
N GLU A 16 -13.69 8.12 -6.33
CA GLU A 16 -12.67 9.01 -5.78
C GLU A 16 -12.93 9.44 -4.32
N ASN A 17 -14.17 9.31 -3.83
CA ASN A 17 -14.54 9.78 -2.50
C ASN A 17 -14.21 8.77 -1.40
N ASN A 18 -14.24 7.48 -1.73
CA ASN A 18 -14.05 6.41 -0.75
C ASN A 18 -13.02 5.36 -1.18
N GLY A 19 -12.47 5.48 -2.42
CA GLY A 19 -11.48 4.53 -2.95
C GLY A 19 -12.06 3.19 -3.41
N TYR A 20 -13.39 3.03 -3.40
CA TYR A 20 -14.03 1.79 -3.86
C TYR A 20 -13.72 1.53 -5.33
N THR A 21 -13.29 0.31 -5.62
CA THR A 21 -12.95 -0.14 -6.98
C THR A 21 -13.74 -1.40 -7.30
N LEU A 22 -14.48 -1.38 -8.41
CA LEU A 22 -15.11 -2.56 -8.98
C LEU A 22 -14.40 -2.89 -10.30
N ARG A 23 -13.91 -4.10 -10.43
CA ARG A 23 -13.19 -4.62 -11.60
C ARG A 23 -14.01 -5.68 -12.30
N MET A 24 -13.98 -5.69 -13.64
CA MET A 24 -14.61 -6.72 -14.46
C MET A 24 -13.93 -6.85 -15.81
N GLY A 25 -13.93 -8.06 -16.35
CA GLY A 25 -13.50 -8.33 -17.72
C GLY A 25 -14.63 -8.19 -18.75
N GLU A 26 -14.34 -8.62 -19.97
CA GLU A 26 -15.38 -8.81 -20.98
C GLU A 26 -16.41 -9.81 -20.48
N ASN A 27 -17.70 -9.51 -20.72
CA ASN A 27 -18.82 -10.35 -20.30
C ASN A 27 -18.94 -10.58 -18.78
N GLY A 28 -18.38 -9.69 -17.95
CA GLY A 28 -18.48 -9.78 -16.48
C GLY A 28 -17.60 -10.84 -15.83
N GLN A 29 -16.60 -11.35 -16.54
CA GLN A 29 -15.64 -12.31 -15.98
C GLN A 29 -14.72 -11.65 -14.94
N GLU A 30 -14.30 -12.43 -13.96
CA GLU A 30 -13.24 -12.03 -13.04
C GLU A 30 -11.91 -11.84 -13.81
N ILE A 31 -11.18 -10.79 -13.49
CA ILE A 31 -9.89 -10.50 -14.12
C ILE A 31 -8.77 -10.83 -13.14
N PHE A 32 -7.83 -11.67 -13.59
CA PHE A 32 -6.66 -12.03 -12.81
C PHE A 32 -5.67 -10.85 -12.68
N TRP A 33 -5.45 -10.08 -13.76
CA TRP A 33 -4.57 -8.91 -13.76
C TRP A 33 -4.96 -7.94 -14.89
N LYS A 34 -4.61 -6.67 -14.73
CA LYS A 34 -4.87 -5.63 -15.74
C LYS A 34 -3.67 -5.56 -16.69
N GLU A 35 -3.85 -5.93 -17.96
CA GLU A 35 -2.76 -6.03 -18.93
C GLU A 35 -2.15 -4.68 -19.35
N SER A 36 -2.90 -3.59 -19.33
CA SER A 36 -2.43 -2.25 -19.74
C SER A 36 -1.47 -1.60 -18.73
N GLY A 37 -1.39 -2.10 -17.49
CA GLY A 37 -0.54 -1.55 -16.45
C GLY A 37 -1.26 -1.46 -15.09
N PRO A 38 -0.58 -1.00 -14.04
CA PRO A 38 -1.15 -0.92 -12.70
C PRO A 38 -2.29 0.10 -12.61
N GLU A 39 -3.22 -0.14 -11.70
CA GLU A 39 -4.26 0.80 -11.26
C GLU A 39 -3.74 1.74 -10.19
N LEU A 40 -2.96 1.17 -9.28
CA LEU A 40 -2.30 1.84 -8.17
C LEU A 40 -0.78 1.76 -8.34
N LEU A 41 -0.13 2.90 -8.22
CA LEU A 41 1.32 2.96 -8.10
C LEU A 41 1.71 3.43 -6.69
N ASP A 42 2.51 2.62 -6.00
CA ASP A 42 3.27 3.09 -4.86
C ASP A 42 4.53 3.78 -5.38
N VAL A 43 4.69 5.06 -5.12
CA VAL A 43 5.85 5.83 -5.61
C VAL A 43 6.67 6.36 -4.45
N SER A 44 7.89 5.87 -4.32
CA SER A 44 8.89 6.43 -3.41
C SER A 44 9.45 7.69 -4.03
N ILE A 45 9.05 8.86 -3.54
CA ILE A 45 9.61 10.14 -4.03
C ILE A 45 10.93 10.50 -3.34
N THR A 46 11.25 9.80 -2.27
CA THR A 46 12.50 9.99 -1.51
C THR A 46 12.82 8.76 -0.67
N ASN A 47 14.08 8.52 -0.42
CA ASN A 47 14.56 7.63 0.64
C ASN A 47 15.08 8.41 1.87
N TYR A 48 14.88 9.72 1.92
CA TYR A 48 15.20 10.56 3.07
C TYR A 48 14.15 10.39 4.16
N CYS A 49 14.61 10.20 5.42
CA CYS A 49 13.77 10.16 6.60
C CYS A 49 14.59 10.46 7.84
N GLU A 50 14.19 11.46 8.64
CA GLU A 50 14.88 11.81 9.89
C GLU A 50 14.61 10.82 11.03
N ARG A 51 13.53 10.03 10.94
CA ARG A 51 13.15 9.13 12.03
C ARG A 51 14.08 7.92 12.17
N GLY A 52 14.52 7.31 11.06
CA GLY A 52 15.46 6.19 11.08
C GLY A 52 14.98 4.97 11.85
N CYS A 53 13.75 4.48 11.58
CA CYS A 53 13.20 3.31 12.26
C CYS A 53 14.05 2.06 12.00
N ASP A 54 14.31 1.26 13.02
CA ASP A 54 15.10 0.04 12.97
C ASP A 54 14.48 -1.07 12.08
N PHE A 55 13.16 -1.11 11.99
CA PHE A 55 12.39 -2.07 11.16
C PHE A 55 12.05 -1.55 9.77
N CYS A 56 12.65 -0.42 9.34
CA CYS A 56 12.32 0.19 8.06
C CYS A 56 12.77 -0.69 6.89
N TYR A 57 11.81 -1.21 6.12
CA TYR A 57 12.09 -2.07 4.96
C TYR A 57 12.81 -1.33 3.81
N ARG A 58 12.83 0.01 3.83
CA ARG A 58 13.55 0.85 2.88
C ARG A 58 14.93 1.30 3.40
N SER A 59 15.27 1.01 4.66
CA SER A 59 16.47 1.50 5.34
C SER A 59 16.64 3.02 5.20
N SER A 60 15.51 3.74 5.23
CA SER A 60 15.46 5.19 5.01
C SER A 60 16.17 5.93 6.16
N ASN A 61 16.94 6.93 5.82
CA ASN A 61 17.78 7.67 6.76
C ASN A 61 18.01 9.13 6.29
N PRO A 62 18.64 9.99 7.10
CA PRO A 62 18.89 11.40 6.74
C PRO A 62 19.87 11.64 5.56
N ASN A 63 20.47 10.60 4.99
CA ASN A 63 21.31 10.69 3.80
C ASN A 63 20.59 10.17 2.54
N GLY A 64 19.28 9.96 2.60
CA GLY A 64 18.49 9.45 1.49
C GLY A 64 18.39 10.43 0.32
N ASN A 65 18.10 9.90 -0.87
CA ASN A 65 17.97 10.64 -2.11
C ASN A 65 16.54 11.20 -2.30
N PHE A 66 16.43 12.20 -3.17
CA PHE A 66 15.19 12.82 -3.58
C PHE A 66 14.94 12.60 -5.07
N MET A 67 13.72 12.23 -5.44
CA MET A 67 13.29 12.12 -6.84
C MET A 67 13.20 13.51 -7.47
N SER A 68 13.68 13.65 -8.70
CA SER A 68 13.52 14.90 -9.45
C SER A 68 12.08 15.09 -9.93
N VAL A 69 11.65 16.35 -10.09
CA VAL A 69 10.33 16.69 -10.63
C VAL A 69 10.16 16.14 -12.05
N ASP A 70 11.21 16.15 -12.86
CA ASP A 70 11.17 15.64 -14.24
C ASP A 70 10.97 14.12 -14.30
N LEU A 71 11.63 13.38 -13.40
CA LEU A 71 11.39 11.94 -13.28
C LEU A 71 9.96 11.66 -12.84
N TYR A 72 9.44 12.42 -11.86
CA TYR A 72 8.07 12.26 -11.41
C TYR A 72 7.05 12.55 -12.52
N LYS A 73 7.24 13.61 -13.31
CA LYS A 73 6.39 13.88 -14.50
C LYS A 73 6.40 12.71 -15.48
N LYS A 74 7.56 12.10 -15.73
CA LYS A 74 7.66 10.92 -16.60
C LYS A 74 6.91 9.71 -16.02
N ILE A 75 6.94 9.52 -14.69
CA ILE A 75 6.10 8.52 -14.02
C ILE A 75 4.63 8.80 -14.26
N LEU A 76 4.18 10.03 -14.05
CA LEU A 76 2.78 10.43 -14.25
C LEU A 76 2.30 10.23 -15.69
N GLU A 77 3.13 10.55 -16.69
CA GLU A 77 2.82 10.29 -18.11
C GLU A 77 2.59 8.80 -18.39
N ASN A 78 3.47 7.95 -17.86
CA ASN A 78 3.34 6.50 -17.99
C ASN A 78 2.13 5.96 -17.22
N ALA A 79 1.93 6.42 -15.98
CA ALA A 79 0.77 6.05 -15.14
C ALA A 79 -0.55 6.40 -15.82
N LYS A 80 -0.65 7.60 -16.41
CA LYS A 80 -1.83 8.01 -17.16
C LYS A 80 -2.09 7.13 -18.38
N LYS A 81 -1.05 6.78 -19.16
CA LYS A 81 -1.15 5.86 -20.30
C LYS A 81 -1.57 4.46 -19.86
N ALA A 82 -1.07 4.00 -18.73
CA ALA A 82 -1.44 2.73 -18.12
C ALA A 82 -2.87 2.73 -17.56
N GLY A 83 -3.53 3.89 -17.44
CA GLY A 83 -4.85 4.03 -16.85
C GLY A 83 -4.84 3.82 -15.33
N ALA A 84 -3.78 4.25 -14.66
CA ALA A 84 -3.74 4.32 -13.20
C ALA A 84 -4.70 5.40 -12.69
N PHE A 85 -5.39 5.14 -11.60
CA PHE A 85 -6.29 6.09 -11.00
C PHE A 85 -5.82 6.58 -9.62
N GLN A 86 -4.85 5.91 -9.02
CA GLN A 86 -4.26 6.30 -7.74
C GLN A 86 -2.74 6.23 -7.76
N ILE A 87 -2.12 7.14 -7.01
CA ILE A 87 -0.71 7.06 -6.61
C ILE A 87 -0.64 7.18 -5.08
N ALA A 88 -0.06 6.17 -4.44
CA ALA A 88 0.34 6.24 -3.05
C ALA A 88 1.78 6.76 -2.97
N ILE A 89 1.93 8.01 -2.53
CA ILE A 89 3.24 8.65 -2.40
C ILE A 89 3.85 8.24 -1.06
N GLY A 90 5.04 7.67 -1.13
CA GLY A 90 5.75 7.16 0.03
C GLY A 90 7.27 7.28 -0.12
N GLY A 91 7.96 6.33 0.49
CA GLY A 91 9.40 6.23 0.45
C GLY A 91 10.02 6.28 1.85
N GLY A 92 10.82 7.30 2.14
CA GLY A 92 11.24 7.69 3.49
C GLY A 92 10.08 8.40 4.21
N ASN A 93 10.20 9.71 4.40
CA ASN A 93 9.05 10.52 4.83
C ASN A 93 8.72 11.52 3.70
N PRO A 94 7.69 11.28 2.89
CA PRO A 94 7.50 12.01 1.63
C PRO A 94 7.24 13.50 1.81
N ASN A 95 6.61 13.93 2.91
CA ASN A 95 6.38 15.33 3.20
C ASN A 95 7.65 16.12 3.58
N GLN A 96 8.78 15.45 3.76
CA GLN A 96 10.11 16.08 3.90
C GLN A 96 10.79 16.32 2.54
N HIS A 97 10.18 15.88 1.43
CA HIS A 97 10.68 16.19 0.10
C HIS A 97 10.48 17.67 -0.25
N PRO A 98 11.49 18.40 -0.75
CA PRO A 98 11.40 19.84 -1.04
C PRO A 98 10.24 20.21 -2.00
N PHE A 99 9.89 19.33 -2.94
CA PHE A 99 8.82 19.52 -3.92
C PHE A 99 7.57 18.72 -3.62
N PHE A 100 7.34 18.29 -2.38
CA PHE A 100 6.21 17.42 -2.01
C PHE A 100 4.85 17.99 -2.45
N ILE A 101 4.60 19.28 -2.17
CA ILE A 101 3.35 19.95 -2.55
C ILE A 101 3.17 19.99 -4.07
N GLU A 102 4.27 20.19 -4.81
CA GLU A 102 4.24 20.17 -6.28
C GLU A 102 3.87 18.77 -6.79
N PHE A 103 4.37 17.71 -6.17
CA PHE A 103 4.01 16.34 -6.55
C PHE A 103 2.54 16.03 -6.32
N LEU A 104 1.96 16.46 -5.21
CA LEU A 104 0.51 16.35 -4.98
C LEU A 104 -0.29 17.05 -6.09
N LYS A 105 0.09 18.29 -6.41
CA LYS A 105 -0.56 19.09 -7.44
C LYS A 105 -0.45 18.45 -8.83
N LEU A 106 0.77 18.09 -9.25
CA LEU A 106 1.03 17.43 -10.53
C LEU A 106 0.21 16.14 -10.70
N THR A 107 0.15 15.30 -9.66
CA THR A 107 -0.65 14.07 -9.74
C THR A 107 -2.09 14.34 -10.07
N ARG A 108 -2.72 15.35 -9.44
CA ARG A 108 -4.09 15.77 -9.76
C ARG A 108 -4.22 16.35 -11.17
N GLU A 109 -3.25 17.11 -11.64
CA GLU A 109 -3.26 17.68 -13.00
C GLU A 109 -3.22 16.58 -14.08
N TYR A 110 -2.56 15.45 -13.80
CA TYR A 110 -2.61 14.26 -14.67
C TYR A 110 -3.91 13.45 -14.54
N GLY A 111 -4.82 13.87 -13.66
CA GLY A 111 -6.12 13.22 -13.44
C GLY A 111 -6.02 11.99 -12.56
N ILE A 112 -4.94 11.82 -11.79
CA ILE A 112 -4.68 10.71 -10.87
C ILE A 112 -4.87 11.22 -9.44
N ILE A 113 -5.31 10.36 -8.52
CA ILE A 113 -5.54 10.72 -7.12
C ILE A 113 -4.28 10.43 -6.32
N PRO A 114 -3.59 11.44 -5.73
CA PRO A 114 -2.51 11.20 -4.80
C PRO A 114 -3.06 10.89 -3.39
N SER A 115 -2.52 9.89 -2.76
CA SER A 115 -2.58 9.69 -1.31
C SER A 115 -1.14 9.54 -0.80
N TYR A 116 -0.88 9.73 0.48
CA TYR A 116 0.47 9.57 1.00
C TYR A 116 0.50 9.05 2.43
N THR A 117 1.63 8.45 2.80
CA THR A 117 1.89 8.00 4.16
C THR A 117 3.00 8.85 4.78
N THR A 118 2.76 9.39 5.97
CA THR A 118 3.73 10.18 6.75
C THR A 118 3.99 9.56 8.12
N ASN A 119 5.17 9.79 8.67
CA ASN A 119 5.45 9.51 10.09
C ASN A 119 5.09 10.71 11.01
N GLY A 120 4.56 11.79 10.45
CA GLY A 120 4.14 12.99 11.16
C GLY A 120 5.20 14.08 11.28
N GLN A 121 6.48 13.77 11.14
CA GLN A 121 7.55 14.77 11.21
C GLN A 121 7.53 15.68 9.98
N GLY A 122 7.77 16.98 10.18
CA GLY A 122 7.83 17.96 9.10
C GLY A 122 6.50 18.36 8.49
N MET A 123 5.36 17.97 9.08
CA MET A 123 4.03 18.42 8.65
C MET A 123 3.79 19.89 9.01
N THR A 124 3.60 20.74 7.99
CA THR A 124 3.36 22.18 8.13
C THR A 124 1.91 22.55 7.75
N ASN A 125 1.49 23.77 8.07
CA ASN A 125 0.15 24.25 7.67
C ASN A 125 -0.01 24.28 6.15
N GLU A 126 1.04 24.62 5.40
CA GLU A 126 1.02 24.62 3.93
C GLU A 126 0.80 23.21 3.38
N ILE A 127 1.38 22.20 4.03
CA ILE A 127 1.17 20.78 3.65
C ILE A 127 -0.27 20.37 3.95
N TYR A 128 -0.87 20.75 5.08
CA TYR A 128 -2.27 20.46 5.36
C TYR A 128 -3.21 21.16 4.36
N GLU A 129 -2.98 22.41 4.00
CA GLU A 129 -3.76 23.10 2.97
C GLU A 129 -3.63 22.42 1.60
N ALA A 130 -2.43 22.03 1.21
CA ALA A 130 -2.20 21.29 -0.04
C ALA A 130 -2.87 19.91 -0.01
N SER A 131 -2.79 19.21 1.12
CA SER A 131 -3.42 17.89 1.29
C SER A 131 -4.94 17.99 1.18
N LYS A 132 -5.57 18.97 1.84
CA LYS A 132 -7.01 19.24 1.71
C LYS A 132 -7.43 19.46 0.26
N LYS A 133 -6.58 20.13 -0.53
CA LYS A 133 -6.89 20.51 -1.92
C LYS A 133 -6.63 19.36 -2.89
N TYR A 134 -5.60 18.57 -2.68
CA TYR A 134 -5.09 17.65 -3.69
C TYR A 134 -5.13 16.18 -3.25
N ALA A 135 -4.90 15.84 -1.98
CA ALA A 135 -4.85 14.45 -1.54
C ALA A 135 -6.23 13.79 -1.51
N GLY A 136 -6.29 12.50 -1.82
CA GLY A 136 -7.47 11.68 -1.60
C GLY A 136 -7.61 11.30 -0.12
N ALA A 137 -6.49 10.87 0.47
CA ALA A 137 -6.38 10.57 1.89
C ALA A 137 -4.92 10.73 2.37
N VAL A 138 -4.76 10.86 3.68
CA VAL A 138 -3.48 10.83 4.38
C VAL A 138 -3.45 9.58 5.24
N ALA A 139 -2.36 8.83 5.21
CA ALA A 139 -2.09 7.80 6.21
C ALA A 139 -0.99 8.28 7.15
N VAL A 140 -1.15 8.04 8.44
CA VAL A 140 -0.11 8.32 9.43
C VAL A 140 0.38 7.02 10.05
N SER A 141 1.70 6.82 10.07
CA SER A 141 2.31 5.67 10.71
C SER A 141 2.23 5.80 12.22
N TRP A 142 1.72 4.76 12.88
CA TRP A 142 1.60 4.72 14.33
C TRP A 142 2.89 4.16 14.95
N TYR A 143 3.83 5.05 15.30
CA TYR A 143 5.11 4.69 15.88
C TYR A 143 5.37 5.45 17.17
N PHE A 144 5.95 4.77 18.15
CA PHE A 144 6.39 5.41 19.40
C PHE A 144 7.55 6.41 19.16
N PRO A 145 7.55 7.62 19.77
CA PRO A 145 6.44 8.21 20.53
C PRO A 145 5.29 8.65 19.59
N TYR A 146 4.05 8.46 20.05
CA TYR A 146 2.84 8.63 19.21
C TYR A 146 2.42 10.09 19.00
N ASP A 147 3.12 11.05 19.62
CA ASP A 147 2.74 12.48 19.61
C ASP A 147 2.63 13.06 18.20
N ASP A 148 3.59 12.70 17.31
CA ASP A 148 3.58 13.15 15.92
C ASP A 148 2.34 12.60 15.19
N ALA A 149 2.01 11.33 15.37
CA ALA A 149 0.83 10.71 14.76
C ALA A 149 -0.47 11.36 15.28
N LYS A 150 -0.62 11.53 16.59
CA LYS A 150 -1.77 12.19 17.21
C LYS A 150 -1.93 13.64 16.74
N LYS A 151 -0.82 14.36 16.55
CA LYS A 151 -0.82 15.72 15.99
C LYS A 151 -1.33 15.73 14.55
N VAL A 152 -0.88 14.81 13.71
CA VAL A 152 -1.36 14.68 12.31
C VAL A 152 -2.86 14.39 12.29
N ILE A 153 -3.34 13.42 13.07
CA ILE A 153 -4.76 13.05 13.13
C ILE A 153 -5.62 14.27 13.51
N ARG A 154 -5.24 14.96 14.59
CA ARG A 154 -5.94 16.17 15.05
C ARG A 154 -5.99 17.27 13.99
N ASN A 155 -4.87 17.54 13.30
CA ASN A 155 -4.83 18.55 12.26
C ASN A 155 -5.62 18.10 11.01
N CYS A 156 -5.49 16.84 10.57
CA CYS A 156 -6.32 16.33 9.46
C CYS A 156 -7.81 16.47 9.76
N HIS A 157 -8.25 16.20 11.00
CA HIS A 157 -9.63 16.42 11.41
C HIS A 157 -10.02 17.91 11.31
N LEU A 158 -9.20 18.84 11.81
CA LEU A 158 -9.43 20.29 11.73
C LEU A 158 -9.53 20.79 10.27
N TYR A 159 -8.66 20.28 9.39
CA TYR A 159 -8.66 20.64 7.96
C TYR A 159 -9.69 19.85 7.15
N LYS A 160 -10.41 18.88 7.73
CA LYS A 160 -11.35 17.96 7.06
C LYS A 160 -10.67 17.14 5.96
N ILE A 161 -9.49 16.62 6.25
CA ILE A 161 -8.74 15.72 5.40
C ILE A 161 -9.02 14.29 5.86
N PRO A 162 -9.43 13.35 4.97
CA PRO A 162 -9.52 11.94 5.33
C PRO A 162 -8.18 11.41 5.83
N VAL A 163 -8.15 10.81 7.03
CA VAL A 163 -6.93 10.28 7.63
C VAL A 163 -7.12 8.86 8.11
N ASN A 164 -6.15 7.99 7.81
CA ASN A 164 -6.07 6.63 8.29
C ASN A 164 -4.82 6.44 9.17
N ILE A 165 -4.88 5.51 10.11
CA ILE A 165 -3.68 5.05 10.82
C ILE A 165 -3.13 3.84 10.06
N HIS A 166 -1.83 3.81 9.81
CA HIS A 166 -1.09 2.62 9.38
C HIS A 166 -0.33 2.03 10.58
N PHE A 167 -0.71 0.82 10.97
CA PHE A 167 -0.06 0.06 12.03
C PHE A 167 0.65 -1.15 11.45
N VAL A 168 1.98 -1.19 11.56
CA VAL A 168 2.77 -2.37 11.17
C VAL A 168 2.67 -3.40 12.29
N LEU A 169 1.91 -4.46 12.05
CA LEU A 169 1.67 -5.53 13.02
C LEU A 169 2.72 -6.63 12.87
N ASP A 170 3.38 -6.95 13.97
CA ASP A 170 4.25 -8.11 14.14
C ASP A 170 3.80 -8.94 15.37
N ALA A 171 4.45 -10.06 15.62
CA ALA A 171 4.05 -10.96 16.71
C ALA A 171 4.38 -10.43 18.12
N GLU A 172 5.12 -9.32 18.22
CA GLU A 172 5.64 -8.79 19.47
C GLU A 172 4.93 -7.49 19.90
N ASN A 173 4.12 -6.87 18.98
CA ASN A 173 3.44 -5.60 19.23
C ASN A 173 1.90 -5.67 19.23
N VAL A 174 1.34 -6.86 19.46
CA VAL A 174 -0.12 -7.05 19.56
C VAL A 174 -0.74 -6.22 20.69
N ASP A 175 -0.03 -6.09 21.82
CA ASP A 175 -0.52 -5.29 22.95
C ASP A 175 -0.50 -3.79 22.64
N ASP A 176 0.52 -3.29 21.95
CA ASP A 176 0.55 -1.90 21.44
C ASP A 176 -0.64 -1.62 20.49
N ALA A 177 -0.99 -2.63 19.68
CA ALA A 177 -2.17 -2.53 18.80
C ALA A 177 -3.48 -2.48 19.60
N ARG A 178 -3.61 -3.23 20.68
CA ARG A 178 -4.76 -3.14 21.60
C ARG A 178 -4.81 -1.78 22.32
N GLU A 179 -3.67 -1.22 22.70
CA GLU A 179 -3.60 0.12 23.27
C GLU A 179 -4.10 1.17 22.27
N LEU A 180 -3.69 1.07 20.98
CA LEU A 180 -4.21 1.94 19.94
C LEU A 180 -5.74 1.87 19.84
N LEU A 181 -6.34 0.68 19.88
CA LEU A 181 -7.80 0.52 19.79
C LEU A 181 -8.57 1.20 20.93
N ASN A 182 -7.90 1.50 22.05
CA ASN A 182 -8.46 2.20 23.19
C ASN A 182 -8.09 3.70 23.21
N ASP A 183 -7.24 4.18 22.33
CA ASP A 183 -6.85 5.59 22.25
C ASP A 183 -7.99 6.46 21.72
N GLU A 184 -8.18 7.64 22.31
CA GLU A 184 -9.25 8.56 21.90
C GLU A 184 -9.07 9.12 20.49
N CYS A 185 -7.85 9.13 19.95
CA CYS A 185 -7.58 9.67 18.62
C CYS A 185 -8.29 8.89 17.50
N ILE A 186 -8.68 7.63 17.74
CA ILE A 186 -9.36 6.79 16.74
C ILE A 186 -10.74 7.35 16.32
N GLU A 187 -11.37 8.16 17.15
CA GLU A 187 -12.65 8.82 16.81
C GLU A 187 -12.51 9.85 15.68
N ASN A 188 -11.29 10.29 15.39
CA ASN A 188 -10.97 11.28 14.37
C ASN A 188 -10.30 10.66 13.12
N VAL A 189 -10.31 9.34 12.97
CA VAL A 189 -9.76 8.66 11.80
C VAL A 189 -10.86 7.95 11.00
N ASN A 190 -10.62 7.77 9.70
CA ASN A 190 -11.51 7.00 8.83
C ASN A 190 -11.35 5.49 9.06
N ALA A 191 -10.11 5.02 9.20
CA ALA A 191 -9.80 3.62 9.41
C ALA A 191 -8.44 3.43 10.09
N ILE A 192 -8.26 2.27 10.74
CA ILE A 192 -6.95 1.72 11.10
C ILE A 192 -6.64 0.60 10.13
N ILE A 193 -5.50 0.71 9.43
CA ILE A 193 -5.03 -0.29 8.47
C ILE A 193 -3.88 -1.07 9.09
N PHE A 194 -4.10 -2.34 9.37
CA PHE A 194 -3.07 -3.26 9.85
C PHE A 194 -2.25 -3.79 8.68
N LEU A 195 -0.95 -3.55 8.73
CA LEU A 195 0.02 -3.97 7.72
C LEU A 195 0.85 -5.12 8.28
N SER A 196 0.86 -6.26 7.61
CA SER A 196 1.69 -7.38 8.02
C SER A 196 3.17 -7.03 7.95
N TYR A 197 3.89 -7.16 9.06
CA TYR A 197 5.34 -7.04 9.06
C TYR A 197 5.99 -8.06 8.13
N LYS A 198 7.02 -7.63 7.40
CA LYS A 198 7.83 -8.47 6.51
C LYS A 198 9.31 -8.38 6.91
N PRO A 199 10.03 -9.49 6.98
CA PRO A 199 11.41 -9.55 7.47
C PRO A 199 12.41 -9.03 6.41
N VAL A 200 12.23 -7.78 6.00
CA VAL A 200 13.11 -7.03 5.08
C VAL A 200 13.80 -5.93 5.87
N GLY A 201 15.08 -5.67 5.59
CA GLY A 201 15.91 -4.74 6.35
C GLY A 201 16.85 -5.45 7.32
N ASP A 202 17.58 -4.67 8.11
CA ASP A 202 18.69 -5.16 8.95
C ASP A 202 18.18 -5.82 10.23
N ILE A 203 17.15 -5.28 10.86
CA ILE A 203 16.57 -5.83 12.09
C ILE A 203 15.32 -6.63 11.75
N LYS A 204 15.33 -7.89 12.13
CA LYS A 204 14.23 -8.83 11.88
C LYS A 204 13.41 -9.02 13.14
N ARG A 205 12.16 -8.57 13.07
CA ARG A 205 11.13 -8.87 14.06
C ARG A 205 10.42 -10.18 13.73
N LYS A 206 9.65 -10.69 14.66
CA LYS A 206 8.92 -11.95 14.49
C LYS A 206 7.66 -11.73 13.64
N VAL A 207 7.54 -12.51 12.56
CA VAL A 207 6.37 -12.48 11.67
C VAL A 207 5.13 -13.05 12.36
N LEU A 208 3.94 -12.74 11.82
CA LEU A 208 2.64 -13.15 12.38
C LEU A 208 2.38 -14.66 12.28
N LYS A 209 3.08 -15.35 11.39
CA LYS A 209 2.87 -16.75 11.04
C LYS A 209 2.91 -17.70 12.25
N GLY A 210 1.83 -18.45 12.44
CA GLY A 210 1.77 -19.51 13.45
C GLY A 210 1.72 -19.04 14.91
N ILE A 211 1.29 -17.80 15.15
CA ILE A 211 1.19 -17.21 16.49
C ILE A 211 -0.28 -17.18 16.93
N PRO A 212 -0.71 -18.02 17.91
CA PRO A 212 -2.11 -18.09 18.33
C PRO A 212 -2.66 -16.77 18.85
N GLU A 213 -1.85 -15.96 19.53
CA GLU A 213 -2.26 -14.64 20.04
C GLU A 213 -2.62 -13.67 18.89
N VAL A 214 -1.89 -13.75 17.76
CA VAL A 214 -2.21 -12.97 16.56
C VAL A 214 -3.55 -13.42 15.97
N ASP A 215 -3.79 -14.73 15.86
CA ASP A 215 -5.06 -15.27 15.33
C ASP A 215 -6.25 -14.83 16.20
N LYS A 216 -6.09 -14.79 17.54
CA LYS A 216 -7.09 -14.27 18.46
C LYS A 216 -7.29 -12.76 18.30
N PHE A 217 -6.20 -12.00 18.19
CA PHE A 217 -6.28 -10.55 17.99
C PHE A 217 -6.98 -10.19 16.68
N ILE A 218 -6.76 -10.94 15.60
CA ILE A 218 -7.48 -10.75 14.33
C ILE A 218 -8.99 -10.97 14.53
N GLU A 219 -9.43 -11.95 15.33
CA GLU A 219 -10.84 -12.11 15.68
C GLU A 219 -11.40 -10.91 16.44
N GLU A 220 -10.63 -10.36 17.38
CA GLU A 220 -10.99 -9.12 18.10
C GLU A 220 -11.16 -7.95 17.12
N LEU A 221 -10.24 -7.80 16.16
CA LEU A 221 -10.31 -6.76 15.12
C LEU A 221 -11.52 -6.89 14.21
N LEU A 222 -11.88 -8.10 13.80
CA LEU A 222 -13.02 -8.36 12.92
C LEU A 222 -14.38 -8.09 13.59
N GLN A 223 -14.41 -8.01 14.94
CA GLN A 223 -15.58 -7.67 15.74
C GLN A 223 -15.54 -6.24 16.29
N TYR A 224 -14.53 -5.47 15.91
CA TYR A 224 -14.32 -4.12 16.42
C TYR A 224 -15.19 -3.10 15.67
N GLU A 225 -15.97 -2.29 16.41
CA GLU A 225 -17.01 -1.41 15.82
C GLU A 225 -16.75 0.10 16.00
N ARG A 226 -15.75 0.51 16.82
CA ARG A 226 -15.54 1.95 17.08
C ARG A 226 -14.96 2.73 15.90
N CYS A 227 -14.20 2.07 15.00
CA CYS A 227 -13.77 2.63 13.74
C CYS A 227 -13.64 1.51 12.69
N GLN A 228 -13.46 1.88 11.42
CA GLN A 228 -13.23 0.90 10.37
C GLN A 228 -11.85 0.26 10.52
N ILE A 229 -11.79 -1.07 10.39
CA ILE A 229 -10.55 -1.84 10.37
C ILE A 229 -10.29 -2.31 8.93
N GLY A 230 -9.07 -2.08 8.45
CA GLY A 230 -8.59 -2.59 7.18
C GLY A 230 -7.31 -3.41 7.36
N PHE A 231 -7.01 -4.23 6.36
CA PHE A 231 -5.83 -5.08 6.35
C PHE A 231 -5.12 -4.98 5.00
N ASP A 232 -3.80 -5.08 5.01
CA ASP A 232 -3.09 -5.27 3.75
C ASP A 232 -3.33 -6.68 3.19
N SER A 233 -3.21 -6.83 1.86
CA SER A 233 -3.42 -8.13 1.20
C SER A 233 -2.45 -9.23 1.66
N CYS A 234 -1.39 -8.87 2.37
CA CYS A 234 -0.45 -9.84 2.93
C CYS A 234 -1.01 -10.57 4.16
N MET A 235 -2.07 -10.04 4.78
CA MET A 235 -2.78 -10.70 5.88
C MET A 235 -3.85 -11.68 5.41
N ILE A 236 -4.09 -11.82 4.11
CA ILE A 236 -5.17 -12.64 3.54
C ILE A 236 -5.20 -14.08 4.09
N SER A 237 -4.03 -14.70 4.31
CA SER A 237 -3.96 -16.07 4.82
C SER A 237 -4.45 -16.22 6.27
N HIS A 238 -4.44 -15.16 7.05
CA HIS A 238 -5.05 -15.12 8.39
C HIS A 238 -6.55 -14.85 8.31
N LEU A 239 -6.96 -13.92 7.43
CA LEU A 239 -8.34 -13.49 7.27
C LEU A 239 -9.24 -14.62 6.75
N VAL A 240 -8.82 -15.34 5.71
CA VAL A 240 -9.65 -16.43 5.13
C VAL A 240 -9.95 -17.56 6.09
N LYS A 241 -9.15 -17.73 7.15
CA LYS A 241 -9.43 -18.69 8.23
C LYS A 241 -10.62 -18.28 9.09
N LYS A 242 -11.03 -17.01 9.03
CA LYS A 242 -12.14 -16.40 9.76
C LYS A 242 -13.28 -16.02 8.83
N ASN A 243 -13.50 -16.81 7.78
CA ASN A 243 -14.48 -16.56 6.71
C ASN A 243 -15.92 -16.36 7.21
N GLU A 244 -16.26 -16.87 8.38
CA GLU A 244 -17.57 -16.64 9.02
C GLU A 244 -17.75 -15.22 9.55
N LEU A 245 -16.65 -14.50 9.80
CA LEU A 245 -16.63 -13.14 10.37
C LEU A 245 -16.44 -12.05 9.33
N ILE A 246 -16.12 -12.39 8.07
CA ILE A 246 -15.78 -11.43 7.03
C ILE A 246 -16.67 -11.58 5.79
N ASN A 247 -16.91 -10.45 5.13
CA ASN A 247 -17.48 -10.48 3.79
C ASN A 247 -16.35 -10.81 2.79
N LEU A 248 -16.39 -12.00 2.19
CA LEU A 248 -15.37 -12.46 1.24
C LEU A 248 -15.23 -11.55 0.01
N CYS A 249 -16.26 -10.77 -0.35
CA CYS A 249 -16.19 -9.80 -1.43
C CYS A 249 -15.38 -8.53 -1.05
N SER A 250 -15.04 -8.35 0.22
CA SER A 250 -14.25 -7.19 0.70
C SER A 250 -12.77 -7.49 0.87
N ILE A 251 -12.32 -8.68 0.56
CA ILE A 251 -10.92 -9.09 0.65
C ILE A 251 -10.39 -9.47 -0.73
N ASP A 252 -9.12 -9.17 -0.98
CA ASP A 252 -8.41 -9.59 -2.19
C ASP A 252 -7.04 -10.18 -1.80
N TYR A 253 -6.56 -11.12 -2.60
CA TYR A 253 -5.22 -11.65 -2.45
C TYR A 253 -4.19 -10.72 -3.10
N CYS A 254 -2.91 -11.02 -2.95
CA CYS A 254 -1.80 -10.15 -3.35
C CYS A 254 -2.01 -9.47 -4.72
N GLU A 255 -2.06 -8.14 -4.74
CA GLU A 255 -2.25 -7.32 -5.95
C GLU A 255 -0.93 -6.99 -6.67
N ALA A 256 0.21 -7.31 -6.07
CA ALA A 256 1.52 -7.02 -6.62
C ALA A 256 1.70 -7.62 -8.01
N GLY A 257 2.04 -6.77 -9.00
CA GLY A 257 2.18 -7.17 -10.39
C GLY A 257 0.86 -7.53 -11.11
N ARG A 258 -0.29 -7.46 -10.43
CA ARG A 258 -1.64 -7.70 -10.97
C ARG A 258 -2.42 -6.39 -11.17
N PHE A 259 -2.50 -5.57 -10.16
CA PHE A 259 -3.20 -4.28 -10.14
C PHE A 259 -2.34 -3.16 -9.54
N SER A 260 -1.29 -3.49 -8.79
CA SER A 260 -0.38 -2.53 -8.19
C SER A 260 1.08 -2.79 -8.54
N ALA A 261 1.88 -1.72 -8.51
CA ALA A 261 3.33 -1.77 -8.66
C ALA A 261 3.99 -0.68 -7.80
N PHE A 262 5.29 -0.85 -7.56
CA PHE A 262 6.12 0.12 -6.85
C PHE A 262 7.16 0.75 -7.78
N ILE A 263 7.43 2.05 -7.61
CA ILE A 263 8.52 2.77 -8.29
C ILE A 263 9.40 3.44 -7.23
N SER A 264 10.71 3.15 -7.31
CA SER A 264 11.70 3.76 -6.41
C SER A 264 11.98 5.22 -6.78
N GLU A 265 12.62 5.95 -5.86
CA GLU A 265 13.08 7.34 -6.06
C GLU A 265 14.07 7.50 -7.22
N GLU A 266 14.65 6.42 -7.71
CA GLU A 266 15.53 6.35 -8.87
C GLU A 266 14.79 6.01 -10.17
N GLY A 267 13.47 5.76 -10.12
CA GLY A 267 12.66 5.41 -11.27
C GLY A 267 12.72 3.92 -11.65
N ASN A 268 13.12 3.05 -10.74
CA ASN A 268 13.08 1.62 -10.96
C ASN A 268 11.74 1.04 -10.52
N MET A 269 11.08 0.29 -11.41
CA MET A 269 9.79 -0.32 -11.20
C MET A 269 9.93 -1.76 -10.70
N TYR A 270 9.13 -2.12 -9.68
CA TYR A 270 9.07 -3.44 -9.04
C TYR A 270 7.61 -3.86 -8.89
N PRO A 271 7.32 -5.17 -8.81
CA PRO A 271 5.96 -5.64 -8.51
C PRO A 271 5.46 -5.21 -7.13
N CYS A 272 6.35 -5.11 -6.14
CA CYS A 272 6.03 -4.78 -4.75
C CYS A 272 7.17 -3.96 -4.12
N SER A 273 6.83 -3.02 -3.24
CA SER A 273 7.79 -2.14 -2.55
C SER A 273 8.82 -2.90 -1.71
N PHE A 274 8.44 -4.02 -1.09
CA PHE A 274 9.34 -4.86 -0.30
C PHE A 274 10.39 -5.58 -1.15
N MET A 275 10.12 -5.83 -2.43
CA MET A 275 11.10 -6.45 -3.34
C MET A 275 12.29 -5.53 -3.60
N CYS A 276 12.08 -4.20 -3.62
CA CYS A 276 13.15 -3.23 -3.74
C CYS A 276 14.17 -3.35 -2.58
N GLY A 277 13.68 -3.42 -1.32
CA GLY A 277 14.53 -3.58 -0.15
C GLY A 277 15.14 -4.98 0.03
N ALA A 278 14.59 -5.99 -0.64
CA ALA A 278 15.02 -7.38 -0.55
C ALA A 278 16.03 -7.79 -1.64
N GLY A 279 16.55 -6.84 -2.42
CA GLY A 279 17.59 -7.08 -3.42
C GLY A 279 17.11 -7.72 -4.73
N PHE A 280 15.80 -7.66 -5.04
CA PHE A 280 15.30 -8.05 -6.37
C PHE A 280 15.66 -6.99 -7.42
N ASN A 281 15.67 -7.42 -8.70
CA ASN A 281 15.93 -6.50 -9.78
C ASN A 281 14.76 -5.56 -10.01
N GLY A 282 15.07 -4.26 -10.13
CA GLY A 282 14.15 -3.24 -10.61
C GLY A 282 14.39 -2.93 -12.09
N TYR A 283 13.35 -2.42 -12.74
CA TYR A 283 13.37 -2.10 -14.16
C TYR A 283 13.17 -0.61 -14.37
N SER A 284 14.16 0.05 -14.98
CA SER A 284 14.14 1.51 -15.15
C SER A 284 13.08 1.95 -16.17
N ILE A 285 12.14 2.77 -15.74
CA ILE A 285 11.15 3.42 -16.61
C ILE A 285 11.77 4.47 -17.54
N LEU A 286 13.05 4.80 -17.37
CA LEU A 286 13.80 5.66 -18.28
C LEU A 286 14.29 4.90 -19.52
N ASN A 287 14.48 3.58 -19.40
CA ASN A 287 15.04 2.74 -20.42
C ASN A 287 13.95 1.98 -21.21
N ASP A 288 12.77 1.77 -20.58
CA ASP A 288 11.67 1.04 -21.20
C ASP A 288 10.32 1.63 -20.75
N SER A 289 9.27 1.34 -21.50
CA SER A 289 7.92 1.78 -21.15
C SER A 289 7.37 1.00 -19.95
N MET A 290 6.57 1.66 -19.12
CA MET A 290 5.89 1.02 -18.00
C MET A 290 5.03 -0.18 -18.46
N GLU A 291 4.33 -0.07 -19.60
CA GLU A 291 3.52 -1.17 -20.17
C GLU A 291 4.39 -2.38 -20.51
N ASN A 292 5.56 -2.18 -21.14
CA ASN A 292 6.45 -3.27 -21.50
C ASN A 292 7.06 -3.95 -20.25
N ILE A 293 7.59 -3.15 -19.31
CA ILE A 293 8.10 -3.67 -18.02
C ILE A 293 7.01 -4.48 -17.31
N TRP A 294 5.81 -3.92 -17.19
CA TRP A 294 4.67 -4.55 -16.55
C TRP A 294 4.31 -5.90 -17.15
N ARG A 295 4.33 -6.01 -18.47
CA ARG A 295 3.92 -7.23 -19.17
C ARG A 295 5.00 -8.29 -19.23
N THR A 296 6.26 -7.91 -19.40
CA THR A 296 7.33 -8.81 -19.86
C THR A 296 8.47 -8.99 -18.87
N ALA A 297 8.67 -8.05 -17.94
CA ALA A 297 9.78 -8.13 -17.00
C ALA A 297 9.66 -9.35 -16.09
N LYS A 298 10.77 -10.03 -15.88
CA LYS A 298 10.85 -11.34 -15.22
C LYS A 298 10.16 -11.34 -13.86
N GLU A 299 10.44 -10.37 -12.99
CA GLU A 299 9.87 -10.31 -11.64
C GLU A 299 8.35 -10.14 -11.65
N PHE A 300 7.79 -9.43 -12.64
CA PHE A 300 6.35 -9.29 -12.83
C PHE A 300 5.69 -10.58 -13.33
N VAL A 301 6.32 -11.24 -14.29
CA VAL A 301 5.85 -12.53 -14.79
C VAL A 301 5.94 -13.61 -13.71
N ASP A 302 7.05 -13.67 -12.99
CA ASP A 302 7.28 -14.64 -11.92
C ASP A 302 6.26 -14.49 -10.78
N ILE A 303 5.93 -13.25 -10.35
CA ILE A 303 4.97 -13.05 -9.26
C ILE A 303 3.57 -13.48 -9.66
N ARG A 304 3.12 -13.14 -10.87
CA ARG A 304 1.82 -13.58 -11.41
C ARG A 304 1.74 -15.10 -11.56
N THR A 305 2.82 -15.72 -12.04
CA THR A 305 2.91 -17.18 -12.16
C THR A 305 2.84 -17.84 -10.78
N THR A 306 3.58 -17.32 -9.80
CA THR A 306 3.62 -17.88 -8.44
C THR A 306 2.25 -17.78 -7.74
N ILE A 307 1.54 -16.66 -7.89
CA ILE A 307 0.19 -16.47 -7.32
C ILE A 307 -0.80 -17.51 -7.88
N ASN A 308 -0.66 -17.90 -9.16
CA ASN A 308 -1.51 -18.90 -9.78
C ASN A 308 -1.07 -20.36 -9.52
N LEU A 309 0.10 -20.55 -8.93
CA LEU A 309 0.67 -21.88 -8.74
C LEU A 309 0.34 -22.44 -7.35
N ARG A 310 -0.57 -23.40 -7.31
CA ARG A 310 -0.90 -24.14 -6.08
C ARG A 310 0.25 -25.09 -5.74
N GLN A 311 0.91 -24.88 -4.60
CA GLN A 311 2.10 -25.64 -4.22
C GLN A 311 2.24 -25.82 -2.70
N GLY A 312 3.09 -26.76 -2.29
CA GLY A 312 3.40 -27.02 -0.88
C GLY A 312 2.14 -27.31 -0.05
N LYS A 313 1.99 -26.65 1.08
CA LYS A 313 0.82 -26.80 1.98
C LYS A 313 -0.51 -26.41 1.34
N CYS A 314 -0.48 -25.63 0.26
CA CYS A 314 -1.68 -25.21 -0.44
C CYS A 314 -2.28 -26.29 -1.34
N LEU A 315 -1.57 -27.37 -1.63
CA LEU A 315 -2.02 -28.44 -2.55
C LEU A 315 -3.39 -29.02 -2.15
N GLU A 316 -3.60 -29.23 -0.86
CA GLU A 316 -4.84 -29.81 -0.31
C GLU A 316 -5.70 -28.78 0.46
N CYS A 317 -5.29 -27.49 0.44
CA CYS A 317 -5.99 -26.44 1.19
C CYS A 317 -7.30 -26.03 0.48
N ASN A 318 -8.42 -26.16 1.17
CA ASN A 318 -9.72 -25.74 0.66
C ASN A 318 -9.94 -24.22 0.59
N LEU A 319 -9.10 -23.42 1.28
CA LEU A 319 -9.15 -21.96 1.28
C LEU A 319 -8.25 -21.33 0.18
N TYR A 320 -7.55 -22.16 -0.61
CA TYR A 320 -6.61 -21.65 -1.62
C TYR A 320 -7.28 -20.71 -2.63
N SER A 321 -8.49 -20.99 -3.07
CA SER A 321 -9.24 -20.16 -4.01
C SER A 321 -9.49 -18.73 -3.53
N LEU A 322 -9.40 -18.49 -2.22
CA LEU A 322 -9.60 -17.18 -1.60
C LEU A 322 -8.27 -16.44 -1.36
N CYS A 323 -7.20 -17.16 -0.96
CA CYS A 323 -5.95 -16.53 -0.55
C CYS A 323 -4.79 -16.71 -1.51
N HIS A 324 -4.89 -17.62 -2.49
CA HIS A 324 -3.82 -17.97 -3.44
C HIS A 324 -2.43 -18.18 -2.79
N GLY A 325 -2.43 -18.71 -1.55
CA GLY A 325 -1.21 -18.95 -0.77
C GLY A 325 -0.64 -17.70 -0.08
N GLY A 326 -1.33 -16.56 -0.14
CA GLY A 326 -0.90 -15.31 0.51
C GLY A 326 0.27 -14.62 -0.20
N CYS A 327 1.30 -14.19 0.53
CA CYS A 327 2.45 -13.51 -0.08
C CYS A 327 3.32 -14.48 -0.90
N PRO A 328 3.54 -14.24 -2.21
CA PRO A 328 4.29 -15.16 -3.06
C PRO A 328 5.82 -15.05 -2.89
N LYS A 329 6.34 -14.08 -2.13
CA LYS A 329 7.77 -13.79 -2.04
C LYS A 329 8.36 -13.92 -0.64
N PHE A 330 7.56 -13.71 0.40
CA PHE A 330 8.03 -13.75 1.78
C PHE A 330 7.30 -14.83 2.57
N ASP A 331 8.02 -15.59 3.40
CA ASP A 331 7.45 -16.64 4.24
C ASP A 331 6.76 -16.03 5.49
N ILE A 332 5.64 -15.37 5.27
CA ILE A 332 4.81 -14.72 6.30
C ILE A 332 3.42 -15.34 6.42
N ASN A 333 3.13 -16.35 5.62
CA ASN A 333 1.82 -17.00 5.52
C ASN A 333 1.72 -18.24 6.41
N CYS A 334 0.55 -18.84 6.50
CA CYS A 334 0.26 -20.03 7.29
C CYS A 334 1.10 -21.29 6.95
#